data_5763f54f68a8f7e9f25b3f275ee6f4fb
#
_entry.id   5763f54f68a8f7e9f25b3f275ee6f4fb
#
_cell.length_a   1.000
_cell.length_b   1.000
_cell.length_c   1.000
_cell.angle_alpha   90.00
_cell.angle_beta   90.00
_cell.angle_gamma   90.00
#
_symmetry.space_group_name_H-M   'P 1'
#
loop_
_entity.id
_entity.type
_entity.pdbx_description
1 polymer ?
#
loop_
_entity_poly.entity_id
_entity_poly.type
_entity_poly.pdbx_seq_one_letter_code
_entity_poly.pdbx_strand_id
1 'polypeptide(L)'
;MRWRPGCLTREQGRYWRKSIPMSDLKGISVLVTRPAHQSERLVSLITSSGGGVVLLPTIEIAKPPEAQELDHLLSHLEGFDLALFVSQNAVEQGLLRLKGRPLPATVAAVGRATARALEVNGVAVSIVPEKQADSESLLAHPELQNVEGKKVVIFRGVGGRMLITETLATRGAGVTHAICYQRIIPDIDPGEVLAELVKGRISLVVVTSVEAVNNLFKMVGREGALLLSQCSYIAMSDRVKEACQLLGCGREILVPQVQDDAGIMEAIGFWHQHYFGITEN
;
A
#
# COMPACT_ATOMS: atom_id res chain seq x y z
N MET A 1 27.68 -15.83 -26.20
CA MET A 1 26.28 -15.96 -26.67
C MET A 1 25.48 -14.78 -26.13
N ARG A 2 24.88 -13.93 -26.98
CA ARG A 2 24.07 -12.78 -26.55
C ARG A 2 22.71 -13.27 -26.07
N TRP A 3 22.44 -13.14 -24.79
CA TRP A 3 21.14 -13.41 -24.18
C TRP A 3 20.14 -12.32 -24.58
N ARG A 4 18.95 -12.67 -25.08
CA ARG A 4 17.85 -11.76 -25.34
C ARG A 4 16.88 -11.81 -24.16
N PRO A 5 16.45 -10.69 -23.55
CA PRO A 5 15.43 -10.68 -22.52
C PRO A 5 14.10 -11.11 -23.15
N GLY A 6 13.64 -12.32 -22.82
CA GLY A 6 12.32 -12.83 -23.20
C GLY A 6 11.28 -12.32 -22.24
N CYS A 7 10.32 -11.56 -22.76
CA CYS A 7 9.08 -11.22 -22.08
C CYS A 7 8.38 -12.53 -21.64
N LEU A 8 8.13 -12.71 -20.33
CA LEU A 8 7.37 -13.85 -19.83
C LEU A 8 5.99 -13.87 -20.50
N THR A 9 5.69 -14.91 -21.28
CA THR A 9 4.41 -15.08 -21.95
C THR A 9 3.30 -15.42 -20.94
N ARG A 10 2.03 -15.11 -21.28
CA ARG A 10 0.83 -15.41 -20.47
C ARG A 10 0.71 -16.88 -20.02
N GLU A 11 1.45 -17.80 -20.62
CA GLU A 11 1.47 -19.22 -20.27
C GLU A 11 2.31 -19.51 -19.03
N GLN A 12 3.37 -18.76 -18.75
CA GLN A 12 4.21 -18.94 -17.56
C GLN A 12 3.48 -18.53 -16.27
N GLY A 13 2.47 -17.64 -16.34
CA GLY A 13 1.60 -17.27 -15.22
C GLY A 13 0.72 -18.42 -14.67
N ARG A 14 0.59 -19.55 -15.35
CA ARG A 14 -0.20 -20.72 -14.90
C ARG A 14 0.57 -21.70 -14.02
N TYR A 15 1.89 -21.59 -13.91
CA TYR A 15 2.73 -22.50 -13.13
C TYR A 15 2.81 -22.20 -11.63
N TRP A 16 2.30 -21.06 -11.18
CA TRP A 16 2.33 -20.62 -9.77
C TRP A 16 1.40 -21.41 -8.81
N ARG A 17 0.56 -22.32 -9.33
CA ARG A 17 -0.46 -23.01 -8.54
C ARG A 17 0.04 -24.25 -7.76
N LYS A 18 1.30 -24.62 -7.86
CA LYS A 18 1.87 -25.66 -6.97
C LYS A 18 2.46 -24.93 -5.79
N SER A 19 1.98 -25.24 -4.58
CA SER A 19 2.59 -24.81 -3.32
C SER A 19 4.09 -25.04 -3.41
N ILE A 20 4.85 -23.98 -3.64
CA ILE A 20 6.31 -24.00 -3.59
C ILE A 20 6.63 -24.26 -2.13
N PRO A 21 7.32 -25.34 -1.76
CA PRO A 21 7.77 -25.52 -0.39
C PRO A 21 8.55 -24.26 -0.01
N MET A 22 8.34 -23.76 1.23
CA MET A 22 9.06 -22.59 1.73
C MET A 22 10.55 -22.84 1.52
N SER A 23 11.13 -22.16 0.53
CA SER A 23 12.53 -22.29 0.18
C SER A 23 13.36 -21.76 1.35
N ASP A 24 14.46 -22.42 1.65
CA ASP A 24 15.46 -21.88 2.55
C ASP A 24 16.04 -20.60 1.89
N LEU A 25 15.72 -19.45 2.47
CA LEU A 25 16.14 -18.15 1.95
C LEU A 25 17.52 -17.72 2.49
N LYS A 26 18.35 -18.67 2.93
CA LYS A 26 19.71 -18.37 3.40
C LYS A 26 20.52 -17.62 2.32
N GLY A 27 21.21 -16.57 2.76
CA GLY A 27 22.02 -15.75 1.87
C GLY A 27 21.25 -14.67 1.11
N ILE A 28 19.92 -14.63 1.22
CA ILE A 28 19.10 -13.59 0.62
C ILE A 28 18.77 -12.54 1.66
N SER A 29 18.96 -11.25 1.33
CA SER A 29 18.43 -10.13 2.09
C SER A 29 17.43 -9.35 1.24
N VAL A 30 16.27 -9.12 1.83
CA VAL A 30 15.12 -8.42 1.21
C VAL A 30 15.00 -7.03 1.80
N LEU A 31 15.02 -6.01 0.95
CA LEU A 31 14.68 -4.64 1.35
C LEU A 31 13.15 -4.48 1.34
N VAL A 32 12.59 -4.16 2.51
CA VAL A 32 11.14 -3.92 2.69
C VAL A 32 10.89 -2.44 2.89
N THR A 33 10.05 -1.84 2.05
CA THR A 33 9.81 -0.38 2.00
C THR A 33 8.49 0.06 2.65
N ARG A 34 7.72 -0.87 3.21
CA ARG A 34 6.46 -0.56 3.91
C ARG A 34 6.71 0.16 5.24
N PRO A 35 5.72 0.91 5.76
CA PRO A 35 5.73 1.38 7.15
C PRO A 35 6.00 0.22 8.12
N ALA A 36 6.80 0.48 9.17
CA ALA A 36 7.28 -0.57 10.08
C ALA A 36 6.15 -1.42 10.67
N HIS A 37 5.07 -0.78 11.17
CA HIS A 37 3.90 -1.46 11.75
C HIS A 37 3.11 -2.33 10.75
N GLN A 38 3.28 -2.12 9.44
CA GLN A 38 2.66 -2.92 8.38
C GLN A 38 3.59 -4.02 7.86
N SER A 39 4.82 -4.08 8.34
CA SER A 39 5.87 -5.00 7.85
C SER A 39 6.09 -6.20 8.75
N GLU A 40 5.63 -6.18 10.00
CA GLU A 40 5.94 -7.18 11.03
C GLU A 40 5.68 -8.62 10.56
N ARG A 41 4.51 -8.86 9.95
CA ARG A 41 4.15 -10.18 9.45
C ARG A 41 5.08 -10.62 8.31
N LEU A 42 5.36 -9.77 7.34
CA LEU A 42 6.24 -10.08 6.22
C LEU A 42 7.68 -10.34 6.70
N VAL A 43 8.18 -9.49 7.62
CA VAL A 43 9.49 -9.67 8.25
C VAL A 43 9.58 -11.03 8.93
N SER A 44 8.57 -11.39 9.75
CA SER A 44 8.51 -12.69 10.42
C SER A 44 8.52 -13.86 9.42
N LEU A 45 7.79 -13.77 8.31
CA LEU A 45 7.75 -14.80 7.28
C LEU A 45 9.11 -14.97 6.58
N ILE A 46 9.77 -13.89 6.21
CA ILE A 46 11.09 -13.92 5.57
C ILE A 46 12.14 -14.49 6.52
N THR A 47 12.19 -13.99 7.77
CA THR A 47 13.18 -14.45 8.75
C THR A 47 12.97 -15.89 9.19
N SER A 48 11.72 -16.33 9.35
CA SER A 48 11.44 -17.74 9.65
C SER A 48 11.80 -18.69 8.50
N SER A 49 11.89 -18.17 7.28
CA SER A 49 12.41 -18.89 6.10
C SER A 49 13.94 -18.80 5.93
N GLY A 50 14.66 -18.23 6.91
CA GLY A 50 16.13 -18.09 6.89
C GLY A 50 16.66 -16.87 6.14
N GLY A 51 15.80 -16.01 5.58
CA GLY A 51 16.19 -14.78 4.88
C GLY A 51 16.53 -13.63 5.81
N GLY A 52 17.39 -12.72 5.36
CA GLY A 52 17.66 -11.42 5.98
C GLY A 52 16.61 -10.39 5.54
N VAL A 53 16.35 -9.41 6.41
CA VAL A 53 15.48 -8.28 6.09
C VAL A 53 16.19 -6.97 6.44
N VAL A 54 16.17 -6.04 5.51
CA VAL A 54 16.53 -4.64 5.73
C VAL A 54 15.26 -3.80 5.61
N LEU A 55 14.97 -2.99 6.61
CA LEU A 55 13.78 -2.14 6.61
C LEU A 55 14.18 -0.69 6.26
N LEU A 56 13.52 -0.14 5.25
CA LEU A 56 13.54 1.29 4.98
C LEU A 56 12.11 1.75 4.66
N PRO A 57 11.31 2.08 5.66
CA PRO A 57 10.00 2.69 5.42
C PRO A 57 10.14 3.94 4.55
N THR A 58 9.44 3.98 3.43
CA THR A 58 9.51 5.10 2.48
C THR A 58 8.29 6.01 2.55
N ILE A 59 7.32 5.63 3.39
CA ILE A 59 6.10 6.39 3.66
C ILE A 59 5.85 6.36 5.16
N GLU A 60 5.63 7.54 5.73
CA GLU A 60 5.17 7.74 7.10
C GLU A 60 3.78 8.37 7.08
N ILE A 61 2.90 7.87 7.96
CA ILE A 61 1.58 8.45 8.19
C ILE A 61 1.73 9.49 9.30
N ALA A 62 1.77 10.75 8.91
CA ALA A 62 1.93 11.89 9.82
C ALA A 62 0.59 12.57 10.11
N LYS A 63 0.58 13.41 11.14
CA LYS A 63 -0.57 14.25 11.48
C LYS A 63 -0.91 15.15 10.29
N PRO A 64 -2.21 15.46 10.08
CA PRO A 64 -2.61 16.38 9.02
C PRO A 64 -2.09 17.80 9.31
N PRO A 65 -1.87 18.64 8.28
CA PRO A 65 -1.38 20.00 8.46
C PRO A 65 -2.33 20.85 9.34
N GLU A 66 -3.63 20.68 9.13
CA GLU A 66 -4.70 21.47 9.78
C GLU A 66 -5.40 20.64 10.86
N ALA A 67 -4.61 20.16 11.83
CA ALA A 67 -5.12 19.28 12.87
C ALA A 67 -6.20 19.91 13.76
N GLN A 68 -6.16 21.22 13.94
CA GLN A 68 -7.17 21.95 14.75
C GLN A 68 -8.51 22.05 14.03
N GLU A 69 -8.52 22.27 12.72
CA GLU A 69 -9.73 22.28 11.90
C GLU A 69 -10.41 20.92 11.88
N LEU A 70 -9.61 19.84 11.79
CA LEU A 70 -10.12 18.50 11.93
C LEU A 70 -10.77 18.28 13.30
N ASP A 71 -10.12 18.68 14.40
CA ASP A 71 -10.66 18.49 15.75
C ASP A 71 -11.97 19.29 15.95
N HIS A 72 -12.07 20.49 15.34
CA HIS A 72 -13.32 21.25 15.30
C HIS A 72 -14.42 20.53 14.51
N LEU A 73 -14.12 20.06 13.31
CA LEU A 73 -15.06 19.27 12.48
C LEU A 73 -15.57 18.04 13.24
N LEU A 74 -14.66 17.28 13.86
CA LEU A 74 -14.99 16.06 14.61
C LEU A 74 -15.82 16.31 15.87
N SER A 75 -15.87 17.55 16.37
CA SER A 75 -16.74 17.92 17.48
C SER A 75 -18.18 18.23 17.07
N HIS A 76 -18.49 18.26 15.78
CA HIS A 76 -19.82 18.60 15.23
C HIS A 76 -20.32 17.55 14.22
N LEU A 77 -19.96 16.28 14.41
CA LEU A 77 -20.34 15.18 13.50
C LEU A 77 -21.84 14.85 13.55
N GLU A 78 -22.55 15.24 14.61
CA GLU A 78 -23.99 15.10 14.73
C GLU A 78 -24.78 15.82 13.62
N GLY A 79 -24.14 16.80 12.97
CA GLY A 79 -24.71 17.52 11.85
C GLY A 79 -24.59 16.81 10.50
N PHE A 80 -23.99 15.60 10.44
CA PHE A 80 -23.79 14.84 9.22
C PHE A 80 -24.70 13.61 9.16
N ASP A 81 -25.16 13.26 7.95
CA ASP A 81 -26.00 12.09 7.69
C ASP A 81 -25.17 10.84 7.40
N LEU A 82 -23.95 11.00 6.84
CA LEU A 82 -23.12 9.93 6.36
C LEU A 82 -21.63 10.20 6.66
N ALA A 83 -20.94 9.23 7.24
CA ALA A 83 -19.48 9.18 7.33
C ALA A 83 -18.91 8.18 6.33
N LEU A 84 -17.98 8.59 5.46
CA LEU A 84 -17.37 7.75 4.45
C LEU A 84 -15.86 7.66 4.68
N PHE A 85 -15.33 6.41 4.80
CA PHE A 85 -13.92 6.15 4.99
C PHE A 85 -13.27 5.61 3.73
N VAL A 86 -12.20 6.27 3.25
CA VAL A 86 -11.56 5.92 1.97
C VAL A 86 -10.35 5.00 2.11
N SER A 87 -9.89 4.69 3.33
CA SER A 87 -8.74 3.81 3.56
C SER A 87 -8.65 3.35 5.01
N GLN A 88 -7.87 2.28 5.27
CA GLN A 88 -7.55 1.83 6.63
C GLN A 88 -6.85 2.94 7.44
N ASN A 89 -5.90 3.67 6.85
CA ASN A 89 -5.25 4.79 7.54
C ASN A 89 -6.25 5.89 7.93
N ALA A 90 -7.28 6.14 7.11
CA ALA A 90 -8.34 7.08 7.45
C ALA A 90 -9.18 6.58 8.65
N VAL A 91 -9.41 5.28 8.75
CA VAL A 91 -10.06 4.67 9.91
C VAL A 91 -9.20 4.84 11.16
N GLU A 92 -7.95 4.38 11.13
CA GLU A 92 -7.04 4.42 12.26
C GLU A 92 -6.86 5.85 12.79
N GLN A 93 -6.49 6.77 11.90
CA GLN A 93 -6.21 8.15 12.28
C GLN A 93 -7.49 8.95 12.63
N GLY A 94 -8.59 8.67 11.95
CA GLY A 94 -9.89 9.29 12.22
C GLY A 94 -10.45 8.86 13.58
N LEU A 95 -10.50 7.55 13.87
CA LEU A 95 -11.00 7.02 15.13
C LEU A 95 -10.12 7.43 16.32
N LEU A 96 -8.79 7.44 16.14
CA LEU A 96 -7.87 7.94 17.18
C LEU A 96 -8.20 9.39 17.59
N ARG A 97 -8.56 10.25 16.62
CA ARG A 97 -8.90 11.65 16.89
C ARG A 97 -10.32 11.85 17.37
N LEU A 98 -11.24 10.97 16.99
CA LEU A 98 -12.62 10.98 17.49
C LEU A 98 -12.70 10.79 19.01
N LYS A 99 -11.76 10.07 19.62
CA LYS A 99 -11.70 9.84 21.07
C LYS A 99 -13.03 9.31 21.64
N GLY A 100 -13.68 8.41 20.90
CA GLY A 100 -14.95 7.82 21.31
C GLY A 100 -16.20 8.66 21.02
N ARG A 101 -16.10 9.82 20.38
CA ARG A 101 -17.29 10.56 19.92
C ARG A 101 -18.04 9.75 18.87
N PRO A 102 -19.38 9.84 18.82
CA PRO A 102 -20.18 9.07 17.88
C PRO A 102 -19.95 9.52 16.43
N LEU A 103 -19.97 8.57 15.55
CA LEU A 103 -20.07 8.80 14.10
C LEU A 103 -21.55 9.01 13.71
N PRO A 104 -21.82 9.59 12.52
CA PRO A 104 -23.16 9.55 11.91
C PRO A 104 -23.71 8.12 11.86
N ALA A 105 -25.03 7.97 11.89
CA ALA A 105 -25.70 6.67 11.93
C ALA A 105 -25.39 5.80 10.69
N THR A 106 -25.13 6.43 9.54
CA THR A 106 -24.73 5.73 8.33
C THR A 106 -23.22 5.83 8.15
N VAL A 107 -22.55 4.68 8.04
CA VAL A 107 -21.11 4.60 7.80
C VAL A 107 -20.82 3.83 6.53
N ALA A 108 -20.02 4.41 5.64
CA ALA A 108 -19.59 3.81 4.38
C ALA A 108 -18.07 3.56 4.37
N ALA A 109 -17.66 2.47 3.75
CA ALA A 109 -16.26 2.14 3.51
C ALA A 109 -15.99 1.89 2.02
N VAL A 110 -14.89 2.40 1.49
CA VAL A 110 -14.51 2.26 0.07
C VAL A 110 -14.27 0.81 -0.34
N GLY A 111 -14.05 -0.09 0.62
CA GLY A 111 -13.83 -1.50 0.36
C GLY A 111 -13.74 -2.33 1.62
N ARG A 112 -13.70 -3.66 1.44
CA ARG A 112 -13.75 -4.65 2.53
C ARG A 112 -12.65 -4.50 3.59
N ALA A 113 -11.43 -4.14 3.18
CA ALA A 113 -10.32 -3.94 4.12
C ALA A 113 -10.59 -2.74 5.04
N THR A 114 -11.15 -1.65 4.51
CA THR A 114 -11.56 -0.46 5.26
C THR A 114 -12.75 -0.76 6.17
N ALA A 115 -13.74 -1.52 5.68
CA ALA A 115 -14.89 -1.95 6.48
C ALA A 115 -14.44 -2.81 7.66
N ARG A 116 -13.58 -3.82 7.42
CA ARG A 116 -13.03 -4.65 8.49
C ARG A 116 -12.26 -3.86 9.54
N ALA A 117 -11.50 -2.84 9.12
CA ALA A 117 -10.80 -1.97 10.07
C ALA A 117 -11.79 -1.20 10.96
N LEU A 118 -12.92 -0.73 10.43
CA LEU A 118 -14.00 -0.11 11.20
C LEU A 118 -14.64 -1.10 12.17
N GLU A 119 -15.01 -2.29 11.71
CA GLU A 119 -15.66 -3.35 12.49
C GLU A 119 -14.80 -3.82 13.67
N VAL A 120 -13.48 -4.01 13.47
CA VAL A 120 -12.52 -4.37 14.54
C VAL A 120 -12.47 -3.29 15.63
N ASN A 121 -12.73 -2.02 15.25
CA ASN A 121 -12.82 -0.91 16.20
C ASN A 121 -14.25 -0.66 16.72
N GLY A 122 -15.18 -1.60 16.52
CA GLY A 122 -16.54 -1.53 17.05
C GLY A 122 -17.50 -0.61 16.26
N VAL A 123 -17.13 -0.20 15.06
CA VAL A 123 -17.96 0.65 14.19
C VAL A 123 -18.73 -0.22 13.19
N ALA A 124 -20.06 -0.20 13.26
CA ALA A 124 -20.90 -0.86 12.26
C ALA A 124 -20.82 -0.16 10.91
N VAL A 125 -20.67 -0.91 9.82
CA VAL A 125 -20.58 -0.38 8.47
C VAL A 125 -21.83 -0.74 7.67
N SER A 126 -22.53 0.28 7.16
CA SER A 126 -23.78 0.13 6.42
C SER A 126 -23.55 -0.05 4.92
N ILE A 127 -22.53 0.61 4.36
CA ILE A 127 -22.31 0.68 2.91
C ILE A 127 -20.90 0.20 2.57
N VAL A 128 -20.82 -0.91 1.82
CA VAL A 128 -19.54 -1.48 1.34
C VAL A 128 -19.75 -2.02 -0.09
N PRO A 129 -18.84 -1.79 -1.03
CA PRO A 129 -18.93 -2.40 -2.36
C PRO A 129 -18.86 -3.92 -2.29
N GLU A 130 -19.72 -4.61 -3.07
CA GLU A 130 -19.78 -6.07 -3.07
C GLU A 130 -18.60 -6.74 -3.79
N LYS A 131 -18.13 -6.16 -4.90
CA LYS A 131 -17.21 -6.83 -5.84
C LYS A 131 -15.81 -6.26 -5.85
N GLN A 132 -15.64 -4.96 -6.00
CA GLN A 132 -14.33 -4.29 -6.10
C GLN A 132 -14.20 -3.19 -5.04
N ALA A 133 -13.00 -3.06 -4.49
CA ALA A 133 -12.69 -2.05 -3.48
C ALA A 133 -12.18 -0.78 -4.17
N ASP A 134 -13.06 -0.09 -4.90
CA ASP A 134 -12.77 1.17 -5.58
C ASP A 134 -13.90 2.20 -5.43
N SER A 135 -13.60 3.41 -5.82
CA SER A 135 -14.53 4.55 -5.71
C SER A 135 -15.75 4.37 -6.60
N GLU A 136 -15.57 3.80 -7.78
CA GLU A 136 -16.60 3.57 -8.78
C GLU A 136 -17.64 2.57 -8.27
N SER A 137 -17.19 1.44 -7.73
CA SER A 137 -18.04 0.41 -7.14
C SER A 137 -18.79 0.92 -5.90
N LEU A 138 -18.12 1.72 -5.06
CA LEU A 138 -18.78 2.35 -3.92
C LEU A 138 -19.88 3.31 -4.38
N LEU A 139 -19.61 4.17 -5.35
CA LEU A 139 -20.56 5.13 -5.89
C LEU A 139 -21.71 4.49 -6.64
N ALA A 140 -21.59 3.22 -7.07
CA ALA A 140 -22.68 2.45 -7.65
C ALA A 140 -23.68 1.93 -6.61
N HIS A 141 -23.37 1.99 -5.30
CA HIS A 141 -24.26 1.51 -4.25
C HIS A 141 -25.58 2.32 -4.22
N PRO A 142 -26.77 1.67 -4.11
CA PRO A 142 -28.06 2.33 -4.20
C PRO A 142 -28.23 3.52 -3.24
N GLU A 143 -27.76 3.39 -2.00
CA GLU A 143 -27.86 4.45 -0.99
C GLU A 143 -27.05 5.70 -1.31
N LEU A 144 -26.02 5.59 -2.15
CA LEU A 144 -25.21 6.72 -2.60
C LEU A 144 -25.72 7.35 -3.91
N GLN A 145 -26.77 6.78 -4.53
CA GLN A 145 -27.43 7.38 -5.70
C GLN A 145 -28.34 8.54 -5.31
N ASN A 146 -28.99 8.45 -4.13
CA ASN A 146 -29.97 9.42 -3.65
C ASN A 146 -29.42 10.13 -2.40
N VAL A 147 -28.52 11.09 -2.58
CA VAL A 147 -27.88 11.85 -1.51
C VAL A 147 -28.18 13.35 -1.58
N GLU A 148 -29.19 13.76 -2.33
CA GLU A 148 -29.60 15.15 -2.43
C GLU A 148 -29.93 15.72 -1.04
N GLY A 149 -29.38 16.89 -0.71
CA GLY A 149 -29.52 17.55 0.58
C GLY A 149 -28.82 16.89 1.76
N LYS A 150 -28.24 15.70 1.61
CA LYS A 150 -27.48 15.04 2.69
C LYS A 150 -26.13 15.70 2.92
N LYS A 151 -25.72 15.75 4.18
CA LYS A 151 -24.39 16.17 4.59
C LYS A 151 -23.47 14.98 4.78
N VAL A 152 -22.42 14.90 3.97
CA VAL A 152 -21.46 13.78 3.94
C VAL A 152 -20.10 14.23 4.44
N VAL A 153 -19.56 13.54 5.45
CA VAL A 153 -18.17 13.72 5.87
C VAL A 153 -17.30 12.59 5.31
N ILE A 154 -16.23 12.94 4.60
CA ILE A 154 -15.28 11.98 4.02
C ILE A 154 -13.98 11.97 4.83
N PHE A 155 -13.72 10.88 5.53
CA PHE A 155 -12.47 10.63 6.25
C PHE A 155 -11.40 10.18 5.26
N ARG A 156 -10.33 10.99 5.13
CA ARG A 156 -9.28 10.78 4.13
C ARG A 156 -7.92 11.34 4.54
N GLY A 157 -6.89 11.03 3.79
CA GLY A 157 -5.60 11.72 3.86
C GLY A 157 -5.55 12.95 2.95
N VAL A 158 -4.47 13.70 3.06
CA VAL A 158 -4.13 14.78 2.13
C VAL A 158 -3.98 14.23 0.72
N GLY A 159 -4.52 14.91 -0.28
CA GLY A 159 -4.47 14.49 -1.69
C GLY A 159 -5.39 13.32 -2.02
N GLY A 160 -5.09 12.63 -3.12
CA GLY A 160 -5.88 11.50 -3.62
C GLY A 160 -7.01 11.89 -4.56
N ARG A 161 -7.75 10.87 -5.05
CA ARG A 161 -8.81 11.07 -6.06
C ARG A 161 -9.98 11.87 -5.51
N MET A 162 -10.52 12.77 -6.33
CA MET A 162 -11.68 13.60 -5.99
C MET A 162 -13.01 12.98 -6.47
N LEU A 163 -12.99 11.86 -7.17
CA LEU A 163 -14.14 11.23 -7.80
C LEU A 163 -15.35 11.07 -6.86
N ILE A 164 -15.12 10.58 -5.64
CA ILE A 164 -16.20 10.42 -4.64
C ILE A 164 -16.81 11.78 -4.29
N THR A 165 -15.98 12.76 -4.02
CA THR A 165 -16.39 14.13 -3.67
C THR A 165 -17.22 14.76 -4.78
N GLU A 166 -16.66 14.76 -6.01
CA GLU A 166 -17.28 15.37 -7.18
C GLU A 166 -18.61 14.70 -7.53
N THR A 167 -18.65 13.36 -7.48
CA THR A 167 -19.85 12.60 -7.78
C THR A 167 -20.97 12.85 -6.76
N LEU A 168 -20.64 12.79 -5.44
CA LEU A 168 -21.65 13.04 -4.41
C LEU A 168 -22.14 14.49 -4.44
N ALA A 169 -21.25 15.46 -4.68
CA ALA A 169 -21.63 16.86 -4.85
C ALA A 169 -22.54 17.07 -6.08
N THR A 170 -22.24 16.40 -7.21
CA THR A 170 -23.10 16.42 -8.41
C THR A 170 -24.48 15.81 -8.13
N ARG A 171 -24.58 14.86 -7.20
CA ARG A 171 -25.84 14.26 -6.73
C ARG A 171 -26.56 15.11 -5.66
N GLY A 172 -26.11 16.34 -5.39
CA GLY A 172 -26.74 17.29 -4.48
C GLY A 172 -26.34 17.14 -3.00
N ALA A 173 -25.31 16.36 -2.67
CA ALA A 173 -24.82 16.26 -1.29
C ALA A 173 -23.90 17.44 -0.93
N GLY A 174 -24.00 17.90 0.33
CA GLY A 174 -22.99 18.77 0.94
C GLY A 174 -21.81 17.95 1.45
N VAL A 175 -20.66 18.00 0.76
CA VAL A 175 -19.49 17.17 1.10
C VAL A 175 -18.45 17.97 1.87
N THR A 176 -18.00 17.41 3.01
CA THR A 176 -16.92 17.96 3.84
C THR A 176 -15.83 16.92 4.01
N HIS A 177 -14.56 17.35 4.00
CA HIS A 177 -13.43 16.47 4.17
C HIS A 177 -12.90 16.49 5.61
N ALA A 178 -12.84 15.34 6.26
CA ALA A 178 -12.07 15.10 7.48
C ALA A 178 -10.68 14.62 7.08
N ILE A 179 -9.73 15.55 6.96
CA ILE A 179 -8.33 15.22 6.60
C ILE A 179 -7.64 14.66 7.82
N CYS A 180 -7.56 13.34 7.93
CA CYS A 180 -7.09 12.64 9.14
C CYS A 180 -5.58 12.49 9.20
N TYR A 181 -4.88 12.46 8.06
CA TYR A 181 -3.45 12.21 7.98
C TYR A 181 -2.85 12.80 6.70
N GLN A 182 -1.55 12.90 6.69
CA GLN A 182 -0.77 13.07 5.46
C GLN A 182 0.27 11.96 5.33
N ARG A 183 0.69 11.69 4.09
CA ARG A 183 1.82 10.82 3.79
C ARG A 183 3.03 11.68 3.57
N ILE A 184 4.11 11.36 4.26
CA ILE A 184 5.39 12.04 4.10
C ILE A 184 6.49 11.03 3.83
N ILE A 185 7.60 11.48 3.28
CA ILE A 185 8.84 10.71 3.29
C ILE A 185 9.39 10.83 4.72
N PRO A 186 9.63 9.71 5.42
CA PRO A 186 10.17 9.77 6.77
C PRO A 186 11.60 10.31 6.77
N ASP A 187 11.95 11.03 7.83
CA ASP A 187 13.30 11.51 8.06
C ASP A 187 14.15 10.36 8.67
N ILE A 188 14.50 9.40 7.83
CA ILE A 188 15.31 8.22 8.18
C ILE A 188 16.58 8.27 7.33
N ASP A 189 17.74 8.13 7.98
CA ASP A 189 19.01 7.98 7.29
C ASP A 189 19.07 6.66 6.51
N PRO A 190 19.23 6.67 5.18
CA PRO A 190 19.36 5.46 4.38
C PRO A 190 20.76 4.82 4.45
N GLY A 191 21.67 5.30 5.30
CA GLY A 191 23.06 4.88 5.36
C GLY A 191 23.26 3.38 5.54
N GLU A 192 22.46 2.72 6.38
CA GLU A 192 22.50 1.25 6.54
C GLU A 192 22.13 0.54 5.23
N VAL A 193 21.06 0.96 4.58
CA VAL A 193 20.62 0.39 3.30
C VAL A 193 21.68 0.59 2.22
N LEU A 194 22.26 1.79 2.14
CA LEU A 194 23.34 2.08 1.19
C LEU A 194 24.56 1.19 1.43
N ALA A 195 24.96 1.00 2.70
CA ALA A 195 26.06 0.11 3.06
C ALA A 195 25.80 -1.35 2.66
N GLU A 196 24.58 -1.85 2.84
CA GLU A 196 24.22 -3.23 2.45
C GLU A 196 24.08 -3.38 0.93
N LEU A 197 23.62 -2.34 0.22
CA LEU A 197 23.60 -2.31 -1.25
C LEU A 197 25.03 -2.34 -1.83
N VAL A 198 25.95 -1.55 -1.29
CA VAL A 198 27.38 -1.54 -1.71
C VAL A 198 28.03 -2.90 -1.53
N LYS A 199 27.70 -3.61 -0.43
CA LYS A 199 28.21 -4.97 -0.17
C LYS A 199 27.53 -6.05 -1.06
N GLY A 200 26.55 -5.67 -1.88
CA GLY A 200 25.77 -6.61 -2.71
C GLY A 200 24.90 -7.57 -1.90
N ARG A 201 24.57 -7.24 -0.65
CA ARG A 201 23.78 -8.12 0.22
C ARG A 201 22.28 -8.02 -0.01
N ILE A 202 21.77 -6.87 -0.50
CA ILE A 202 20.36 -6.72 -0.85
C ILE A 202 20.15 -7.26 -2.26
N SER A 203 19.45 -8.37 -2.38
CA SER A 203 19.19 -9.03 -3.67
C SER A 203 17.80 -8.67 -4.22
N LEU A 204 16.85 -8.37 -3.33
CA LEU A 204 15.45 -8.22 -3.66
C LEU A 204 14.83 -7.03 -2.93
N VAL A 205 13.98 -6.27 -3.61
CA VAL A 205 13.28 -5.10 -3.07
C VAL A 205 11.79 -5.31 -3.18
N VAL A 206 11.05 -5.17 -2.07
CA VAL A 206 9.58 -5.25 -2.04
C VAL A 206 9.02 -3.83 -2.03
N VAL A 207 8.25 -3.48 -3.07
CA VAL A 207 7.59 -2.18 -3.22
C VAL A 207 6.08 -2.35 -3.41
N THR A 208 5.30 -1.62 -2.63
CA THR A 208 3.85 -1.81 -2.56
C THR A 208 3.03 -0.74 -3.26
N SER A 209 3.65 0.38 -3.62
CA SER A 209 3.00 1.49 -4.32
C SER A 209 3.98 2.28 -5.19
N VAL A 210 3.44 3.00 -6.15
CA VAL A 210 4.22 3.95 -6.98
C VAL A 210 4.85 5.03 -6.11
N GLU A 211 4.15 5.49 -5.07
CA GLU A 211 4.68 6.46 -4.11
C GLU A 211 5.88 5.88 -3.35
N ALA A 212 5.78 4.62 -2.89
CA ALA A 212 6.86 3.96 -2.16
C ALA A 212 8.14 3.84 -2.99
N VAL A 213 8.04 3.41 -4.26
CA VAL A 213 9.24 3.30 -5.10
C VAL A 213 9.84 4.67 -5.43
N ASN A 214 9.02 5.68 -5.73
CA ASN A 214 9.51 7.03 -5.98
C ASN A 214 10.23 7.61 -4.75
N ASN A 215 9.67 7.40 -3.55
CA ASN A 215 10.26 7.86 -2.31
C ASN A 215 11.57 7.12 -2.00
N LEU A 216 11.63 5.80 -2.22
CA LEU A 216 12.85 5.01 -2.08
C LEU A 216 14.00 5.63 -2.88
N PHE A 217 13.78 5.91 -4.16
CA PHE A 217 14.79 6.50 -5.04
C PHE A 217 15.21 7.92 -4.60
N LYS A 218 14.26 8.71 -4.07
CA LYS A 218 14.59 10.02 -3.48
C LYS A 218 15.46 9.90 -2.23
N MET A 219 15.15 8.94 -1.33
CA MET A 219 15.85 8.74 -0.07
C MET A 219 17.28 8.27 -0.28
N VAL A 220 17.51 7.31 -1.18
CA VAL A 220 18.86 6.77 -1.43
C VAL A 220 19.72 7.67 -2.34
N GLY A 221 19.12 8.64 -3.01
CA GLY A 221 19.82 9.55 -3.91
C GLY A 221 20.38 8.86 -5.17
N ARG A 222 21.23 9.59 -5.91
CA ARG A 222 21.75 9.15 -7.21
C ARG A 222 22.61 7.89 -7.11
N GLU A 223 23.47 7.82 -6.12
CA GLU A 223 24.39 6.67 -5.94
C GLU A 223 23.62 5.41 -5.56
N GLY A 224 22.69 5.52 -4.61
CA GLY A 224 21.84 4.41 -4.23
C GLY A 224 20.91 3.94 -5.36
N ALA A 225 20.44 4.85 -6.21
CA ALA A 225 19.63 4.51 -7.38
C ALA A 225 20.38 3.59 -8.35
N LEU A 226 21.68 3.82 -8.57
CA LEU A 226 22.53 2.95 -9.42
C LEU A 226 22.66 1.54 -8.81
N LEU A 227 22.77 1.43 -7.49
CA LEU A 227 22.85 0.14 -6.81
C LEU A 227 21.48 -0.58 -6.83
N LEU A 228 20.39 0.15 -6.57
CA LEU A 228 19.03 -0.38 -6.64
C LEU A 228 18.66 -0.90 -8.03
N SER A 229 19.19 -0.29 -9.11
CA SER A 229 18.94 -0.78 -10.47
C SER A 229 19.48 -2.20 -10.73
N GLN A 230 20.37 -2.68 -9.89
CA GLN A 230 20.95 -4.03 -9.97
C GLN A 230 20.17 -5.07 -9.14
N CYS A 231 19.23 -4.64 -8.31
CA CYS A 231 18.37 -5.53 -7.53
C CYS A 231 17.19 -6.04 -8.39
N SER A 232 16.61 -7.17 -7.97
CA SER A 232 15.31 -7.63 -8.43
C SER A 232 14.19 -7.03 -7.57
N TYR A 233 12.96 -6.99 -8.08
CA TYR A 233 11.84 -6.35 -7.41
C TYR A 233 10.61 -7.24 -7.32
N ILE A 234 9.87 -7.11 -6.21
CA ILE A 234 8.49 -7.56 -6.09
C ILE A 234 7.61 -6.32 -6.02
N ALA A 235 6.85 -6.09 -7.08
CA ALA A 235 5.94 -4.96 -7.24
C ALA A 235 4.50 -5.45 -7.06
N MET A 236 3.73 -4.82 -6.16
CA MET A 236 2.38 -5.31 -5.79
C MET A 236 1.30 -5.09 -6.86
N SER A 237 1.64 -4.55 -8.03
CA SER A 237 0.74 -4.43 -9.19
C SER A 237 1.53 -4.09 -10.45
N ASP A 238 0.91 -4.26 -11.64
CA ASP A 238 1.51 -3.86 -12.90
C ASP A 238 1.83 -2.37 -12.94
N ARG A 239 1.00 -1.51 -12.36
CA ARG A 239 1.26 -0.07 -12.24
C ARG A 239 2.52 0.24 -11.42
N VAL A 240 2.79 -0.52 -10.37
CA VAL A 240 4.02 -0.39 -9.57
C VAL A 240 5.22 -0.91 -10.36
N LYS A 241 5.05 -2.03 -11.08
CA LYS A 241 6.06 -2.57 -12.00
C LYS A 241 6.46 -1.56 -13.07
N GLU A 242 5.49 -0.91 -13.71
CA GLU A 242 5.75 0.15 -14.70
C GLU A 242 6.54 1.32 -14.09
N ALA A 243 6.18 1.74 -12.86
CA ALA A 243 6.92 2.78 -12.16
C ALA A 243 8.37 2.38 -11.86
N CYS A 244 8.61 1.12 -11.47
CA CYS A 244 9.95 0.58 -11.30
C CYS A 244 10.75 0.63 -12.62
N GLN A 245 10.13 0.22 -13.73
CA GLN A 245 10.77 0.26 -15.06
C GLN A 245 11.16 1.67 -15.47
N LEU A 246 10.28 2.66 -15.24
CA LEU A 246 10.55 4.07 -15.53
C LEU A 246 11.70 4.64 -14.69
N LEU A 247 11.93 4.12 -13.50
CA LEU A 247 13.05 4.49 -12.62
C LEU A 247 14.36 3.74 -12.94
N GLY A 248 14.34 2.86 -13.94
CA GLY A 248 15.52 2.09 -14.34
C GLY A 248 15.79 0.87 -13.46
N CYS A 249 14.80 0.36 -12.75
CA CYS A 249 14.92 -0.93 -12.06
C CYS A 249 15.20 -2.03 -13.11
N GLY A 250 16.39 -2.63 -13.08
CA GLY A 250 16.97 -3.24 -14.27
C GLY A 250 16.94 -4.76 -14.35
N ARG A 251 16.79 -5.49 -13.22
CA ARG A 251 16.79 -6.96 -13.30
C ARG A 251 15.38 -7.52 -13.48
N GLU A 252 14.94 -8.41 -12.61
CA GLU A 252 13.60 -8.97 -12.66
C GLU A 252 12.61 -8.17 -11.81
N ILE A 253 11.41 -7.93 -12.35
CA ILE A 253 10.32 -7.31 -11.60
C ILE A 253 9.12 -8.25 -11.63
N LEU A 254 8.85 -8.90 -10.50
CA LEU A 254 7.75 -9.85 -10.33
C LEU A 254 6.52 -9.14 -9.77
N VAL A 255 5.34 -9.55 -10.24
CA VAL A 255 4.06 -9.10 -9.69
C VAL A 255 3.36 -10.32 -9.07
N PRO A 256 3.12 -10.33 -7.73
CA PRO A 256 2.41 -11.43 -7.09
C PRO A 256 0.99 -11.57 -7.62
N GLN A 257 0.47 -12.80 -7.73
CA GLN A 257 -0.93 -13.03 -8.12
C GLN A 257 -1.90 -12.59 -7.02
N VAL A 258 -1.54 -12.80 -5.77
CA VAL A 258 -2.29 -12.33 -4.60
C VAL A 258 -1.51 -11.17 -3.98
N GLN A 259 -2.19 -10.06 -3.77
CA GLN A 259 -1.55 -8.82 -3.30
C GLN A 259 -1.54 -8.75 -1.77
N ASP A 260 -0.95 -9.76 -1.14
CA ASP A 260 -0.76 -9.86 0.31
C ASP A 260 0.64 -10.43 0.65
N ASP A 261 0.91 -10.62 1.94
CA ASP A 261 2.21 -11.14 2.39
C ASP A 261 2.47 -12.57 1.92
N ALA A 262 1.43 -13.40 1.77
CA ALA A 262 1.58 -14.76 1.26
C ALA A 262 1.99 -14.73 -0.22
N GLY A 263 1.35 -13.90 -1.03
CA GLY A 263 1.74 -13.72 -2.43
C GLY A 263 3.13 -13.14 -2.60
N ILE A 264 3.57 -12.24 -1.70
CA ILE A 264 4.96 -11.76 -1.68
C ILE A 264 5.92 -12.93 -1.41
N MET A 265 5.63 -13.76 -0.41
CA MET A 265 6.48 -14.92 -0.09
C MET A 265 6.54 -15.93 -1.24
N GLU A 266 5.42 -16.19 -1.92
CA GLU A 266 5.41 -17.04 -3.13
C GLU A 266 6.30 -16.44 -4.23
N ALA A 267 6.23 -15.13 -4.46
CA ALA A 267 7.06 -14.44 -5.45
C ALA A 267 8.56 -14.46 -5.07
N ILE A 268 8.90 -14.31 -3.78
CA ILE A 268 10.28 -14.48 -3.28
C ILE A 268 10.77 -15.91 -3.55
N GLY A 269 9.97 -16.92 -3.22
CA GLY A 269 10.33 -18.32 -3.44
C GLY A 269 10.55 -18.65 -4.92
N PHE A 270 9.66 -18.15 -5.79
CA PHE A 270 9.82 -18.31 -7.24
C PHE A 270 11.10 -17.62 -7.75
N TRP A 271 11.33 -16.37 -7.33
CA TRP A 271 12.53 -15.63 -7.69
C TRP A 271 13.79 -16.36 -7.25
N HIS A 272 13.81 -16.87 -6.03
CA HIS A 272 14.94 -17.64 -5.49
C HIS A 272 15.26 -18.86 -6.36
N GLN A 273 14.26 -19.66 -6.71
CA GLN A 273 14.46 -20.88 -7.50
C GLN A 273 14.93 -20.60 -8.93
N HIS A 274 14.55 -19.48 -9.52
CA HIS A 274 14.78 -19.23 -10.94
C HIS A 274 15.91 -18.25 -11.24
N TYR A 275 16.26 -17.39 -10.29
CA TYR A 275 17.20 -16.29 -10.52
C TYR A 275 18.38 -16.25 -9.55
N PHE A 276 18.24 -16.74 -8.32
CA PHE A 276 19.32 -16.67 -7.32
C PHE A 276 20.44 -17.70 -7.59
N GLY A 277 20.13 -18.88 -8.11
CA GLY A 277 21.11 -19.92 -8.41
C GLY A 277 21.84 -19.79 -9.76
N ILE A 278 21.50 -18.82 -10.59
CA ILE A 278 22.06 -18.66 -11.95
C ILE A 278 23.31 -17.76 -11.96
N THR A 279 23.58 -17.04 -10.87
CA THR A 279 24.69 -16.07 -10.79
C THR A 279 26.00 -16.62 -10.24
N GLU A 280 26.05 -17.91 -9.87
CA GLU A 280 27.26 -18.57 -9.32
C GLU A 280 27.97 -19.53 -10.29
N ASN A 281 27.64 -19.50 -11.59
CA ASN A 281 28.37 -20.27 -12.63
C ASN A 281 28.99 -19.39 -13.71
#